data_9c0aa68ccdb34efc0478a7e734449371
#
_entry.id   9c0aa68ccdb34efc0478a7e734449371
#
_cell.length_a   1.000
_cell.length_b   1.000
_cell.length_c   1.000
_cell.angle_alpha   90.00
_cell.angle_beta   90.00
_cell.angle_gamma   90.00
#
_symmetry.space_group_name_H-M   'P 1'
#
loop_
_entity.id
_entity.type
_entity.pdbx_description
1 polymer ?
#
loop_
_entity_poly.entity_id
_entity_poly.type
_entity_poly.pdbx_seq_one_letter_code
_entity_poly.pdbx_strand_id
1 'polypeptide(L)'
;MQRGLIGLGKMGFNMRARLREGGHEVLGYDPRPEVSDVATLEDLAGALEAPRVVWVMVPSGTVTEQTSAALAGVRSEGDLVIDGGNSRYTEDAPHAKLLADKGIGFVDAGVSGGIWGLTEGYGLMVGGSDADIARAMPIFDTLRPPGPVEDGFVHVGPVGAGHFAKMVHNGIEYGMMQAIGEGF
;
A
#
# COMPACT_ATOMS: atom_id res chain seq x y z
N MET A 1 -5.08 15.36 5.85
CA MET A 1 -6.04 14.24 5.69
C MET A 1 -5.55 13.08 6.54
N GLN A 2 -6.39 12.52 7.44
CA GLN A 2 -6.01 11.39 8.29
C GLN A 2 -5.90 10.09 7.51
N ARG A 3 -4.88 9.29 7.79
CA ARG A 3 -4.59 8.00 7.15
C ARG A 3 -4.12 6.99 8.18
N GLY A 4 -4.49 5.72 7.98
CA GLY A 4 -3.90 4.60 8.71
C GLY A 4 -2.78 3.96 7.90
N LEU A 5 -1.73 3.49 8.57
CA LEU A 5 -0.70 2.67 7.97
C LEU A 5 -0.42 1.46 8.85
N ILE A 6 -0.49 0.27 8.29
CA ILE A 6 -0.29 -1.00 8.99
C ILE A 6 0.99 -1.66 8.47
N GLY A 7 1.84 -2.06 9.41
CA GLY A 7 3.14 -2.63 9.09
C GLY A 7 4.22 -1.56 8.99
N LEU A 8 4.92 -1.32 10.10
CA LEU A 8 5.98 -0.32 10.23
C LEU A 8 7.37 -0.96 10.15
N GLY A 9 7.51 -1.94 9.25
CA GLY A 9 8.82 -2.39 8.80
C GLY A 9 9.57 -1.26 8.09
N LYS A 10 10.77 -1.55 7.56
CA LYS A 10 11.64 -0.53 6.97
C LYS A 10 10.92 0.36 5.93
N MET A 11 10.16 -0.23 5.02
CA MET A 11 9.44 0.54 4.01
C MET A 11 8.24 1.29 4.59
N GLY A 12 7.38 0.61 5.36
CA GLY A 12 6.19 1.26 5.93
C GLY A 12 6.55 2.40 6.89
N PHE A 13 7.64 2.26 7.66
CA PHE A 13 8.15 3.35 8.49
C PHE A 13 8.56 4.56 7.64
N ASN A 14 9.32 4.35 6.56
CA ASN A 14 9.74 5.41 5.65
C ASN A 14 8.54 6.05 4.92
N MET A 15 7.57 5.25 4.48
CA MET A 15 6.35 5.77 3.85
C MET A 15 5.54 6.63 4.82
N ARG A 16 5.40 6.20 6.08
CA ARG A 16 4.77 7.02 7.13
C ARG A 16 5.47 8.37 7.30
N ALA A 17 6.80 8.35 7.37
CA ALA A 17 7.59 9.57 7.50
C ALA A 17 7.35 10.51 6.31
N ARG A 18 7.50 10.01 5.08
CA ARG A 18 7.29 10.78 3.86
C ARG A 18 5.86 11.35 3.74
N LEU A 19 4.85 10.58 4.11
CA LEU A 19 3.47 11.05 4.13
C LEU A 19 3.27 12.18 5.16
N ARG A 20 3.87 12.06 6.36
CA ARG A 20 3.81 13.11 7.38
C ARG A 20 4.52 14.38 6.93
N GLU A 21 5.70 14.26 6.31
CA GLU A 21 6.43 15.39 5.70
C GLU A 21 5.60 16.07 4.60
N GLY A 22 4.83 15.31 3.83
CA GLY A 22 3.88 15.80 2.83
C GLY A 22 2.58 16.38 3.39
N GLY A 23 2.47 16.53 4.72
CA GLY A 23 1.34 17.18 5.39
C GLY A 23 0.14 16.28 5.67
N HIS A 24 0.29 14.95 5.52
CA HIS A 24 -0.74 14.00 5.94
C HIS A 24 -0.63 13.71 7.44
N GLU A 25 -1.76 13.58 8.10
CA GLU A 25 -1.86 13.05 9.44
C GLU A 25 -1.92 11.51 9.36
N VAL A 26 -0.86 10.82 9.77
CA VAL A 26 -0.74 9.37 9.61
C VAL A 26 -0.57 8.71 10.96
N LEU A 27 -1.49 7.80 11.30
CA LEU A 27 -1.38 6.89 12.44
C LEU A 27 -0.91 5.52 11.94
N GLY A 28 0.16 5.03 12.54
CA GLY A 28 0.74 3.73 12.20
C GLY A 28 0.46 2.66 13.25
N TYR A 29 0.18 1.45 12.80
CA TYR A 29 0.08 0.26 13.63
C TYR A 29 1.11 -0.80 13.22
N ASP A 30 1.78 -1.35 14.21
CA ASP A 30 2.67 -2.51 14.09
C ASP A 30 2.57 -3.33 15.37
N PRO A 31 2.68 -4.66 15.34
CA PRO A 31 2.72 -5.48 16.55
C PRO A 31 3.85 -5.11 17.52
N ARG A 32 4.88 -4.44 17.05
CA ARG A 32 5.98 -3.92 17.87
C ARG A 32 5.60 -2.55 18.44
N PRO A 33 5.38 -2.43 19.76
CA PRO A 33 4.87 -1.20 20.37
C PRO A 33 5.83 -0.02 20.26
N GLU A 34 7.14 -0.26 20.14
CA GLU A 34 8.16 0.79 20.04
C GLU A 34 8.11 1.60 18.74
N VAL A 35 7.44 1.11 17.71
CA VAL A 35 7.28 1.81 16.42
C VAL A 35 5.84 2.20 16.12
N SER A 36 4.89 1.64 16.87
CA SER A 36 3.45 1.83 16.69
C SER A 36 2.96 3.12 17.36
N ASP A 37 2.02 3.82 16.72
CA ASP A 37 1.37 4.99 17.32
C ASP A 37 0.14 4.58 18.16
N VAL A 38 -0.39 3.37 17.96
CA VAL A 38 -1.58 2.82 18.64
C VAL A 38 -1.32 1.39 19.09
N ALA A 39 -2.08 0.90 20.07
CA ALA A 39 -1.83 -0.42 20.65
C ALA A 39 -2.43 -1.56 19.82
N THR A 40 -3.57 -1.34 19.17
CA THR A 40 -4.31 -2.36 18.44
C THR A 40 -4.80 -1.85 17.08
N LEU A 41 -5.26 -2.77 16.24
CA LEU A 41 -5.93 -2.46 14.98
C LEU A 41 -7.28 -1.77 15.21
N GLU A 42 -7.97 -2.15 16.26
CA GLU A 42 -9.22 -1.54 16.70
C GLU A 42 -9.01 -0.08 17.14
N ASP A 43 -7.93 0.20 17.87
CA ASP A 43 -7.55 1.57 18.25
C ASP A 43 -7.24 2.41 17.01
N LEU A 44 -6.52 1.84 16.01
CA LEU A 44 -6.29 2.52 14.74
C LEU A 44 -7.63 2.84 14.05
N ALA A 45 -8.55 1.87 14.04
CA ALA A 45 -9.85 2.06 13.44
C ALA A 45 -10.65 3.15 14.13
N GLY A 46 -10.64 3.18 15.47
CA GLY A 46 -11.36 4.15 16.28
C GLY A 46 -10.81 5.56 16.21
N ALA A 47 -9.51 5.70 15.98
CA ALA A 47 -8.82 6.98 15.91
C ALA A 47 -8.95 7.69 14.55
N LEU A 48 -9.36 6.99 13.50
CA LEU A 48 -9.50 7.55 12.15
C LEU A 48 -10.94 7.98 11.88
N GLU A 49 -11.13 9.14 11.27
CA GLU A 49 -12.43 9.62 10.80
C GLU A 49 -12.87 8.88 9.53
N ALA A 50 -14.13 8.46 9.48
CA ALA A 50 -14.71 7.84 8.29
C ALA A 50 -15.04 8.91 7.20
N PRO A 51 -14.95 8.57 5.90
CA PRO A 51 -14.46 7.31 5.34
C PRO A 51 -12.94 7.21 5.45
N ARG A 52 -12.49 6.11 6.01
CA ARG A 52 -11.08 5.89 6.34
C ARG A 52 -10.29 5.39 5.14
N VAL A 53 -9.02 5.74 5.08
CA VAL A 53 -8.09 5.13 4.12
C VAL A 53 -6.93 4.51 4.89
N VAL A 54 -6.67 3.23 4.64
CA VAL A 54 -5.62 2.47 5.32
C VAL A 54 -4.68 1.85 4.30
N TRP A 55 -3.41 2.15 4.46
CA TRP A 55 -2.31 1.54 3.70
C TRP A 55 -1.74 0.37 4.47
N VAL A 56 -1.62 -0.79 3.82
CA VAL A 56 -1.10 -2.04 4.39
C VAL A 56 0.28 -2.33 3.79
N MET A 57 1.30 -2.53 4.65
CA MET A 57 2.69 -2.83 4.30
C MET A 57 3.20 -4.03 5.11
N VAL A 58 2.46 -5.12 5.08
CA VAL A 58 2.79 -6.34 5.80
C VAL A 58 3.38 -7.42 4.87
N PRO A 59 4.04 -8.47 5.43
CA PRO A 59 4.50 -9.60 4.62
C PRO A 59 3.34 -10.29 3.89
N SER A 60 3.57 -10.68 2.63
CA SER A 60 2.58 -11.39 1.79
C SER A 60 2.16 -12.74 2.36
N GLY A 61 1.02 -13.25 1.90
CA GLY A 61 0.44 -14.52 2.31
C GLY A 61 -0.41 -14.39 3.57
N THR A 62 -0.26 -15.31 4.51
CA THR A 62 -1.12 -15.43 5.71
C THR A 62 -1.24 -14.13 6.52
N VAL A 63 -0.17 -13.32 6.59
CA VAL A 63 -0.23 -12.04 7.34
C VAL A 63 -1.12 -11.04 6.63
N THR A 64 -1.02 -10.92 5.30
CA THR A 64 -1.90 -10.04 4.51
C THR A 64 -3.36 -10.51 4.59
N GLU A 65 -3.60 -11.83 4.47
CA GLU A 65 -4.93 -12.42 4.59
C GLU A 65 -5.57 -12.10 5.96
N GLN A 66 -4.84 -12.35 7.06
CA GLN A 66 -5.31 -12.05 8.42
C GLN A 66 -5.55 -10.56 8.63
N THR A 67 -4.69 -9.70 8.09
CA THR A 67 -4.86 -8.24 8.18
C THR A 67 -6.09 -7.79 7.43
N SER A 68 -6.32 -8.29 6.22
CA SER A 68 -7.51 -7.98 5.42
C SER A 68 -8.80 -8.44 6.11
N ALA A 69 -8.79 -9.64 6.71
CA ALA A 69 -9.92 -10.16 7.47
C ALA A 69 -10.21 -9.32 8.73
N ALA A 70 -9.17 -8.93 9.46
CA ALA A 70 -9.32 -8.05 10.63
C ALA A 70 -9.86 -6.67 10.23
N LEU A 71 -9.36 -6.09 9.12
CA LEU A 71 -9.88 -4.83 8.60
C LEU A 71 -11.35 -4.93 8.18
N ALA A 72 -11.76 -6.02 7.55
CA ALA A 72 -13.17 -6.25 7.24
C ALA A 72 -14.08 -6.33 8.49
N GLY A 73 -13.52 -6.70 9.63
CA GLY A 73 -14.23 -6.74 10.92
C GLY A 73 -14.37 -5.41 11.63
N VAL A 74 -13.44 -4.46 11.43
CA VAL A 74 -13.38 -3.19 12.16
C VAL A 74 -13.61 -1.94 11.30
N ARG A 75 -13.78 -2.11 9.99
CA ARG A 75 -14.02 -1.04 9.02
C ARG A 75 -15.49 -0.92 8.65
N SER A 76 -15.86 0.22 8.08
CA SER A 76 -17.23 0.56 7.72
C SER A 76 -17.38 0.77 6.21
N GLU A 77 -18.62 0.73 5.76
CA GLU A 77 -18.96 1.09 4.39
C GLU A 77 -18.35 2.45 4.00
N GLY A 78 -17.77 2.51 2.81
CA GLY A 78 -17.10 3.68 2.28
C GLY A 78 -15.61 3.80 2.67
N ASP A 79 -15.07 2.92 3.53
CA ASP A 79 -13.62 2.89 3.80
C ASP A 79 -12.85 2.36 2.57
N LEU A 80 -11.54 2.58 2.54
CA LEU A 80 -10.63 2.11 1.50
C LEU A 80 -9.41 1.44 2.11
N VAL A 81 -9.07 0.27 1.61
CA VAL A 81 -7.83 -0.44 1.93
C VAL A 81 -6.92 -0.43 0.71
N ILE A 82 -5.66 -0.07 0.91
CA ILE A 82 -4.61 -0.12 -0.11
C ILE A 82 -3.59 -1.17 0.35
N ASP A 83 -3.48 -2.27 -0.37
CA ASP A 83 -2.41 -3.25 -0.16
C ASP A 83 -1.16 -2.82 -0.94
N GLY A 84 -0.17 -2.28 -0.22
CA GLY A 84 1.12 -1.88 -0.77
C GLY A 84 2.24 -2.86 -0.45
N GLY A 85 1.91 -4.05 0.08
CA GLY A 85 2.84 -5.13 0.32
C GLY A 85 3.42 -5.72 -0.98
N ASN A 86 4.31 -6.68 -0.86
CA ASN A 86 4.76 -7.46 -2.01
C ASN A 86 3.87 -8.70 -2.17
N SER A 87 2.57 -8.46 -2.28
CA SER A 87 1.53 -9.49 -2.32
C SER A 87 1.47 -10.18 -3.69
N ARG A 88 0.90 -11.37 -3.70
CA ARG A 88 0.65 -12.09 -4.96
C ARG A 88 -0.61 -11.53 -5.60
N TYR A 89 -0.53 -11.10 -6.85
CA TYR A 89 -1.67 -10.57 -7.60
C TYR A 89 -2.89 -11.51 -7.64
N THR A 90 -2.66 -12.85 -7.52
CA THR A 90 -3.74 -13.85 -7.49
C THR A 90 -4.53 -13.85 -6.18
N GLU A 91 -4.00 -13.24 -5.12
CA GLU A 91 -4.64 -13.12 -3.81
C GLU A 91 -5.46 -11.81 -3.70
N ASP A 92 -5.25 -10.83 -4.59
CA ASP A 92 -5.92 -9.53 -4.54
C ASP A 92 -7.43 -9.63 -4.76
N ALA A 93 -7.88 -10.44 -5.73
CA ALA A 93 -9.30 -10.59 -6.02
C ALA A 93 -10.09 -11.21 -4.84
N PRO A 94 -9.62 -12.28 -4.16
CA PRO A 94 -10.21 -12.74 -2.89
C PRO A 94 -10.26 -11.68 -1.80
N HIS A 95 -9.18 -10.91 -1.58
CA HIS A 95 -9.14 -9.85 -0.57
C HIS A 95 -10.12 -8.72 -0.90
N ALA A 96 -10.13 -8.26 -2.15
CA ALA A 96 -11.08 -7.25 -2.62
C ALA A 96 -12.53 -7.70 -2.45
N LYS A 97 -12.84 -8.96 -2.76
CA LYS A 97 -14.18 -9.51 -2.56
C LYS A 97 -14.60 -9.50 -1.10
N LEU A 98 -13.72 -9.97 -0.19
CA LEU A 98 -13.97 -9.97 1.25
C LEU A 98 -14.32 -8.56 1.78
N LEU A 99 -13.58 -7.54 1.32
CA LEU A 99 -13.78 -6.16 1.70
C LEU A 99 -15.03 -5.55 1.05
N ALA A 100 -15.27 -5.84 -0.22
CA ALA A 100 -16.44 -5.37 -0.96
C ALA A 100 -17.77 -5.89 -0.37
N ASP A 101 -17.79 -7.09 0.20
CA ASP A 101 -18.94 -7.65 0.93
C ASP A 101 -19.31 -6.80 2.18
N LYS A 102 -18.44 -5.87 2.58
CA LYS A 102 -18.63 -4.88 3.67
C LYS A 102 -18.72 -3.43 3.15
N GLY A 103 -18.80 -3.23 1.84
CA GLY A 103 -18.81 -1.90 1.23
C GLY A 103 -17.48 -1.14 1.32
N ILE A 104 -16.37 -1.88 1.48
CA ILE A 104 -15.01 -1.33 1.60
C ILE A 104 -14.31 -1.44 0.24
N GLY A 105 -13.75 -0.32 -0.24
CA GLY A 105 -12.94 -0.29 -1.45
C GLY A 105 -11.59 -0.98 -1.27
N PHE A 106 -11.00 -1.45 -2.37
CA PHE A 106 -9.68 -2.07 -2.37
C PHE A 106 -8.84 -1.62 -3.57
N VAL A 107 -7.57 -1.32 -3.29
CA VAL A 107 -6.54 -1.02 -4.28
C VAL A 107 -5.33 -1.88 -3.97
N ASP A 108 -4.77 -2.52 -4.97
CA ASP A 108 -3.46 -3.15 -4.90
C ASP A 108 -2.40 -2.20 -5.46
N ALA A 109 -1.28 -2.08 -4.76
CA ALA A 109 -0.23 -1.14 -5.10
C ALA A 109 1.15 -1.82 -5.09
N GLY A 110 1.67 -2.12 -6.27
CA GLY A 110 3.06 -2.50 -6.45
C GLY A 110 3.97 -1.31 -6.19
N VAL A 111 4.80 -1.40 -5.16
CA VAL A 111 5.69 -0.32 -4.71
C VAL A 111 7.14 -0.66 -5.07
N SER A 112 7.83 0.26 -5.74
CA SER A 112 9.26 0.19 -6.06
C SER A 112 10.00 1.40 -5.48
N GLY A 113 11.26 1.23 -5.06
CA GLY A 113 12.08 2.31 -4.49
C GLY A 113 12.84 1.90 -3.22
N GLY A 114 12.44 0.84 -2.56
CA GLY A 114 13.16 0.28 -1.41
C GLY A 114 13.48 1.33 -0.33
N ILE A 115 14.76 1.37 0.08
CA ILE A 115 15.23 2.31 1.11
C ILE A 115 15.34 3.75 0.62
N TRP A 116 15.53 3.95 -0.67
CA TRP A 116 15.68 5.27 -1.30
C TRP A 116 14.33 5.98 -1.48
N GLY A 117 13.23 5.24 -1.39
CA GLY A 117 11.89 5.82 -1.52
C GLY A 117 11.57 6.93 -0.52
N LEU A 118 12.25 6.99 0.63
CA LEU A 118 12.07 8.08 1.59
C LEU A 118 12.50 9.42 0.98
N THR A 119 13.64 9.46 0.30
CA THR A 119 14.23 10.69 -0.29
C THR A 119 13.78 10.91 -1.72
N GLU A 120 13.85 9.88 -2.55
CA GLU A 120 13.61 9.99 -4.00
C GLU A 120 12.14 9.78 -4.40
N GLY A 121 11.33 9.18 -3.52
CA GLY A 121 9.98 8.75 -3.82
C GLY A 121 9.89 7.30 -4.30
N TYR A 122 8.66 6.83 -4.39
CA TYR A 122 8.33 5.44 -4.77
C TYR A 122 7.68 5.39 -6.15
N GLY A 123 8.11 4.46 -6.99
CA GLY A 123 7.38 4.08 -8.19
C GLY A 123 6.16 3.24 -7.81
N LEU A 124 4.98 3.64 -8.28
CA LEU A 124 3.69 3.06 -7.91
C LEU A 124 2.96 2.53 -9.13
N MET A 125 2.70 1.23 -9.14
CA MET A 125 1.88 0.52 -10.12
C MET A 125 0.61 0.07 -9.42
N VAL A 126 -0.54 0.66 -9.72
CA VAL A 126 -1.75 0.43 -8.94
C VAL A 126 -2.87 -0.21 -9.76
N GLY A 127 -3.64 -1.08 -9.11
CA GLY A 127 -4.85 -1.69 -9.64
C GLY A 127 -6.05 -1.42 -8.73
N GLY A 128 -7.22 -1.18 -9.34
CA GLY A 128 -8.43 -0.89 -8.60
C GLY A 128 -9.46 -0.16 -9.45
N SER A 129 -10.60 0.22 -8.84
CA SER A 129 -11.59 1.06 -9.51
C SER A 129 -11.09 2.50 -9.68
N ASP A 130 -11.52 3.20 -10.74
CA ASP A 130 -11.18 4.61 -10.96
C ASP A 130 -11.57 5.48 -9.76
N ALA A 131 -12.69 5.18 -9.12
CA ALA A 131 -13.18 5.91 -7.95
C ALA A 131 -12.26 5.74 -6.73
N ASP A 132 -11.79 4.52 -6.45
CA ASP A 132 -10.87 4.24 -5.34
C ASP A 132 -9.48 4.81 -5.61
N ILE A 133 -9.00 4.72 -6.84
CA ILE A 133 -7.75 5.35 -7.27
C ILE A 133 -7.81 6.87 -7.08
N ALA A 134 -8.88 7.53 -7.53
CA ALA A 134 -9.06 8.97 -7.36
C ALA A 134 -9.05 9.39 -5.88
N ARG A 135 -9.66 8.58 -5.00
CA ARG A 135 -9.63 8.82 -3.54
C ARG A 135 -8.24 8.67 -2.94
N ALA A 136 -7.44 7.75 -3.46
CA ALA A 136 -6.08 7.49 -2.99
C ALA A 136 -5.02 8.42 -3.60
N MET A 137 -5.34 9.16 -4.68
CA MET A 137 -4.38 10.04 -5.38
C MET A 137 -3.58 10.97 -4.47
N PRO A 138 -4.15 11.63 -3.44
CA PRO A 138 -3.35 12.48 -2.55
C PRO A 138 -2.22 11.71 -1.81
N ILE A 139 -2.42 10.41 -1.56
CA ILE A 139 -1.39 9.54 -0.97
C ILE A 139 -0.33 9.22 -2.04
N PHE A 140 -0.76 8.81 -3.22
CA PHE A 140 0.14 8.47 -4.31
C PHE A 140 1.00 9.67 -4.73
N ASP A 141 0.40 10.86 -4.83
CA ASP A 141 1.12 12.10 -5.15
C ASP A 141 2.21 12.46 -4.15
N THR A 142 1.99 12.15 -2.87
CA THR A 142 3.00 12.37 -1.82
C THR A 142 4.10 11.31 -1.87
N LEU A 143 3.74 10.07 -2.16
CA LEU A 143 4.68 8.95 -2.15
C LEU A 143 5.56 8.89 -3.40
N ARG A 144 5.05 9.22 -4.58
CA ARG A 144 5.81 9.19 -5.83
C ARG A 144 6.95 10.22 -5.86
N PRO A 145 7.92 10.10 -6.78
CA PRO A 145 8.93 11.13 -7.03
C PRO A 145 8.28 12.48 -7.38
N PRO A 146 8.92 13.61 -7.08
CA PRO A 146 8.49 14.92 -7.56
C PRO A 146 8.61 14.99 -9.09
N GLY A 147 7.68 15.69 -9.75
CA GLY A 147 7.67 15.84 -11.20
C GLY A 147 6.34 15.39 -11.83
N PRO A 148 6.32 15.12 -13.15
CA PRO A 148 5.16 14.60 -13.84
C PRO A 148 4.62 13.31 -13.18
N VAL A 149 3.31 13.10 -13.23
CA VAL A 149 2.66 11.96 -12.59
C VAL A 149 3.17 10.63 -13.16
N GLU A 150 3.34 10.59 -14.47
CA GLU A 150 3.80 9.43 -15.23
C GLU A 150 5.21 8.96 -14.89
N ASP A 151 6.03 9.81 -14.27
CA ASP A 151 7.40 9.44 -13.87
C ASP A 151 7.44 8.51 -12.64
N GLY A 152 6.34 8.42 -11.89
CA GLY A 152 6.33 7.60 -10.67
C GLY A 152 5.00 6.94 -10.33
N PHE A 153 3.98 7.12 -11.16
CA PHE A 153 2.66 6.54 -10.91
C PHE A 153 2.00 6.06 -12.20
N VAL A 154 1.40 4.88 -12.13
CA VAL A 154 0.55 4.35 -13.20
C VAL A 154 -0.62 3.55 -12.64
N HIS A 155 -1.84 3.89 -13.08
CA HIS A 155 -3.03 3.03 -12.90
C HIS A 155 -3.04 2.01 -14.02
N VAL A 156 -2.74 0.75 -13.68
CA VAL A 156 -2.47 -0.32 -14.66
C VAL A 156 -3.74 -1.04 -15.11
N GLY A 157 -4.78 -1.00 -14.27
CA GLY A 157 -6.04 -1.70 -14.58
C GLY A 157 -6.86 -2.05 -13.33
N PRO A 158 -7.73 -3.06 -13.43
CA PRO A 158 -8.55 -3.50 -12.29
C PRO A 158 -7.70 -4.10 -11.18
N VAL A 159 -8.36 -4.45 -10.07
CA VAL A 159 -7.74 -5.15 -8.92
C VAL A 159 -6.87 -6.31 -9.37
N GLY A 160 -5.65 -6.39 -8.81
CA GLY A 160 -4.59 -7.34 -9.13
C GLY A 160 -3.63 -6.86 -10.23
N ALA A 161 -3.99 -5.84 -11.01
CA ALA A 161 -3.15 -5.36 -12.10
C ALA A 161 -1.87 -4.68 -11.60
N GLY A 162 -1.91 -3.98 -10.47
CA GLY A 162 -0.77 -3.31 -9.88
C GLY A 162 0.30 -4.30 -9.40
N HIS A 163 -0.07 -5.27 -8.58
CA HIS A 163 0.85 -6.33 -8.14
C HIS A 163 1.34 -7.19 -9.31
N PHE A 164 0.49 -7.47 -10.31
CA PHE A 164 0.93 -8.16 -11.52
C PHE A 164 2.00 -7.35 -12.27
N ALA A 165 1.78 -6.07 -12.51
CA ALA A 165 2.76 -5.20 -13.17
C ALA A 165 4.07 -5.14 -12.40
N LYS A 166 4.00 -5.02 -11.06
CA LYS A 166 5.18 -5.04 -10.19
C LYS A 166 5.93 -6.37 -10.28
N MET A 167 5.23 -7.50 -10.32
CA MET A 167 5.82 -8.82 -10.48
C MET A 167 6.58 -8.92 -11.81
N VAL A 168 5.99 -8.45 -12.91
CA VAL A 168 6.62 -8.44 -14.24
C VAL A 168 7.85 -7.54 -14.24
N HIS A 169 7.73 -6.33 -13.71
CA HIS A 169 8.84 -5.38 -13.56
C HIS A 169 10.01 -6.04 -12.80
N ASN A 170 9.75 -6.62 -11.64
CA ASN A 170 10.79 -7.30 -10.86
C ASN A 170 11.41 -8.48 -11.59
N GLY A 171 10.61 -9.26 -12.31
CA GLY A 171 11.12 -10.38 -13.12
C GLY A 171 12.13 -9.93 -14.17
N ILE A 172 11.84 -8.83 -14.84
CA ILE A 172 12.74 -8.22 -15.84
C ILE A 172 14.01 -7.67 -15.15
N GLU A 173 13.82 -6.86 -14.10
CA GLU A 173 14.91 -6.22 -13.36
C GLU A 173 15.92 -7.25 -12.84
N TYR A 174 15.45 -8.27 -12.12
CA TYR A 174 16.32 -9.32 -11.57
C TYR A 174 16.97 -10.17 -12.67
N GLY A 175 16.27 -10.45 -13.77
CA GLY A 175 16.84 -11.13 -14.93
C GLY A 175 17.99 -10.34 -15.55
N MET A 176 17.84 -9.02 -15.70
CA MET A 176 18.88 -8.13 -16.19
C MET A 176 20.06 -8.06 -15.22
N MET A 177 19.80 -7.93 -13.93
CA MET A 177 20.85 -7.89 -12.89
C MET A 177 21.66 -9.20 -12.88
N GLN A 178 21.00 -10.35 -13.02
CA GLN A 178 21.67 -11.64 -13.11
C GLN A 178 22.58 -11.73 -14.34
N ALA A 179 22.06 -11.35 -15.51
CA ALA A 179 22.84 -11.37 -16.74
C ALA A 179 24.07 -10.46 -16.69
N ILE A 180 23.95 -9.29 -16.09
CA ILE A 180 25.07 -8.36 -15.87
C ILE A 180 26.08 -8.98 -14.89
N GLY A 181 25.60 -9.56 -13.77
CA GLY A 181 26.46 -10.18 -12.76
C GLY A 181 27.24 -11.40 -13.28
N GLU A 182 26.68 -12.15 -14.22
CA GLU A 182 27.37 -13.26 -14.89
C GLU A 182 28.40 -12.79 -15.93
N GLY A 183 28.25 -11.55 -16.43
CA GLY A 183 29.18 -10.95 -17.40
C GLY A 183 30.44 -10.37 -16.77
N PHE A 184 30.46 -10.17 -15.46
CA PHE A 184 31.64 -9.71 -14.70
C PHE A 184 32.39 -10.86 -14.02
#